data_137db998a4ae4b0f776ccf3e5f5598b1
#
_entry.id   137db998a4ae4b0f776ccf3e5f5598b1
#
_cell.length_a   1.000
_cell.length_b   1.000
_cell.length_c   1.000
_cell.angle_alpha   90.00
_cell.angle_beta   90.00
_cell.angle_gamma   90.00
#
_symmetry.space_group_name_H-M   'P 1'
#
loop_
_entity.id
_entity.type
_entity.pdbx_description
1 polymer ?
#
loop_
_entity_poly.entity_id
_entity_poly.type
_entity_poly.pdbx_seq_one_letter_code
_entity_poly.pdbx_strand_id
1 'polypeptide(L)'
;MRRKIALGANFLLLLMLSNESFVNYFQKKYEVKEVHLAKYQTYPWAVILSGGMVKGGLQNQNEIHVGETADRFIQPILLYKQGHIKKILISGGNTSMGKLRIDQTEETKKTKELMVAMGVKSEDIFLETQARNTYENATYSAQKLIKYMQKDSVMLITSAMHMPRSVACFEKIGFKVKAYPTDFKKKDTEQGILSALFPTAENFDAISNLIREMAGFVIYKIVGYC
;
A
#
# COMPACT_ATOMS: atom_id res chain seq x y z
N MET A 1 37.14 10.92 -24.99
CA MET A 1 36.52 11.97 -24.18
C MET A 1 35.03 11.65 -23.86
N ARG A 2 34.15 11.42 -24.84
CA ARG A 2 32.72 11.13 -24.64
C ARG A 2 32.41 9.93 -23.71
N ARG A 3 33.17 8.82 -23.79
CA ARG A 3 32.99 7.65 -22.89
C ARG A 3 33.28 7.95 -21.42
N LYS A 4 34.35 8.75 -21.14
CA LYS A 4 34.69 9.13 -19.77
C LYS A 4 33.64 10.06 -19.16
N ILE A 5 33.09 10.97 -19.96
CA ILE A 5 31.98 11.86 -19.55
C ILE A 5 30.72 11.04 -19.25
N ALA A 6 30.37 10.09 -20.11
CA ALA A 6 29.22 9.21 -19.90
C ALA A 6 29.36 8.36 -18.63
N LEU A 7 30.55 7.79 -18.38
CA LEU A 7 30.82 7.03 -17.15
C LEU A 7 30.70 7.90 -15.90
N GLY A 8 31.27 9.13 -15.93
CA GLY A 8 31.15 10.07 -14.83
C GLY A 8 29.71 10.49 -14.56
N ALA A 9 28.91 10.74 -15.62
CA ALA A 9 27.49 11.08 -15.50
C ALA A 9 26.67 9.92 -14.90
N ASN A 10 26.90 8.68 -15.35
CA ASN A 10 26.23 7.50 -14.79
C ASN A 10 26.60 7.28 -13.31
N PHE A 11 27.88 7.45 -12.96
CA PHE A 11 28.32 7.33 -11.57
C PHE A 11 27.66 8.39 -10.67
N LEU A 12 27.60 9.65 -11.13
CA LEU A 12 26.93 10.73 -10.41
C LEU A 12 25.41 10.45 -10.25
N LEU A 13 24.76 9.95 -11.30
CA LEU A 13 23.36 9.58 -11.25
C LEU A 13 23.11 8.46 -10.21
N LEU A 14 23.93 7.42 -10.18
CA LEU A 14 23.85 6.35 -9.18
C LEU A 14 24.01 6.88 -7.76
N LEU A 15 24.98 7.78 -7.53
CA LEU A 15 25.18 8.43 -6.23
C LEU A 15 23.94 9.24 -5.82
N MET A 16 23.34 9.99 -6.73
CA MET A 16 22.12 10.75 -6.44
C MET A 16 20.94 9.82 -6.12
N LEU A 17 20.71 8.78 -6.92
CA LEU A 17 19.58 7.86 -6.74
C LEU A 17 19.72 6.97 -5.49
N SER A 18 20.91 6.81 -4.94
CA SER A 18 21.17 6.09 -3.70
C SER A 18 21.36 7.00 -2.48
N ASN A 19 21.22 8.32 -2.66
CA ASN A 19 21.36 9.30 -1.58
C ASN A 19 20.06 9.44 -0.78
N GLU A 20 20.14 9.34 0.54
CA GLU A 20 18.99 9.35 1.43
C GLU A 20 18.20 10.67 1.37
N SER A 21 18.85 11.80 1.40
CA SER A 21 18.19 13.12 1.37
C SER A 21 17.43 13.33 0.07
N PHE A 22 18.03 12.91 -1.06
CA PHE A 22 17.41 12.99 -2.37
C PHE A 22 16.15 12.11 -2.44
N VAL A 23 16.27 10.85 -2.07
CA VAL A 23 15.16 9.88 -2.11
C VAL A 23 14.04 10.31 -1.17
N ASN A 24 14.36 10.67 0.08
CA ASN A 24 13.38 11.09 1.08
C ASN A 24 12.63 12.36 0.67
N TYR A 25 13.29 13.30 -0.02
CA TYR A 25 12.64 14.49 -0.55
C TYR A 25 11.49 14.13 -1.52
N PHE A 26 11.73 13.19 -2.45
CA PHE A 26 10.72 12.77 -3.41
C PHE A 26 9.63 11.90 -2.76
N GLN A 27 9.98 11.02 -1.83
CA GLN A 27 9.01 10.25 -1.06
C GLN A 27 8.06 11.17 -0.28
N LYS A 28 8.59 12.15 0.45
CA LYS A 28 7.77 13.14 1.20
C LYS A 28 6.81 13.93 0.31
N LYS A 29 7.17 14.16 -0.94
CA LYS A 29 6.28 14.84 -1.90
C LYS A 29 5.21 13.94 -2.49
N TYR A 30 5.49 12.66 -2.65
CA TYR A 30 4.60 11.73 -3.30
C TYR A 30 3.65 11.01 -2.33
N GLU A 31 4.12 10.66 -1.14
CA GLU A 31 3.31 10.00 -0.12
C GLU A 31 2.18 10.89 0.37
N VAL A 32 0.99 10.29 0.49
CA VAL A 32 -0.14 10.96 1.12
C VAL A 32 0.18 11.18 2.61
N LYS A 33 -0.12 12.37 3.10
CA LYS A 33 0.16 12.74 4.49
C LYS A 33 -0.62 11.89 5.48
N GLU A 34 -0.05 11.69 6.66
CA GLU A 34 -0.70 11.05 7.78
C GLU A 34 -2.05 11.71 8.11
N VAL A 35 -3.02 10.89 8.50
CA VAL A 35 -4.38 11.34 8.80
C VAL A 35 -4.69 11.02 10.25
N HIS A 36 -5.05 12.03 11.00
CA HIS A 36 -5.58 11.90 12.36
C HIS A 36 -7.11 11.93 12.32
N LEU A 37 -7.75 10.92 12.92
CA LEU A 37 -9.19 10.84 13.02
C LEU A 37 -9.68 11.57 14.29
N ALA A 38 -10.75 12.32 14.17
CA ALA A 38 -11.41 12.89 15.34
C ALA A 38 -12.03 11.75 16.18
N LYS A 39 -12.09 11.93 17.51
CA LYS A 39 -12.52 10.91 18.49
C LYS A 39 -13.83 10.18 18.13
N TYR A 40 -14.79 10.88 17.52
CA TYR A 40 -16.11 10.33 17.18
C TYR A 40 -16.31 10.08 15.68
N GLN A 41 -15.25 10.21 14.88
CA GLN A 41 -15.32 9.97 13.45
C GLN A 41 -15.35 8.47 13.17
N THR A 42 -16.43 7.98 12.55
CA THR A 42 -16.65 6.56 12.26
C THR A 42 -16.91 6.33 10.79
N TYR A 43 -16.50 5.18 10.31
CA TYR A 43 -16.75 4.70 8.96
C TYR A 43 -17.37 3.31 9.02
N PRO A 44 -18.47 3.06 8.27
CA PRO A 44 -19.11 1.74 8.28
C PRO A 44 -18.18 0.66 7.69
N TRP A 45 -17.35 1.03 6.73
CA TRP A 45 -16.45 0.12 6.04
C TRP A 45 -15.05 0.68 5.88
N ALA A 46 -14.07 -0.20 6.08
CA ALA A 46 -12.70 -0.02 5.62
C ALA A 46 -12.37 -1.04 4.52
N VAL A 47 -11.70 -0.61 3.47
CA VAL A 47 -11.11 -1.48 2.45
C VAL A 47 -9.60 -1.46 2.60
N ILE A 48 -9.02 -2.65 2.82
CA ILE A 48 -7.58 -2.85 2.91
C ILE A 48 -7.10 -3.45 1.59
N LEU A 49 -6.08 -2.87 0.99
CA LEU A 49 -5.43 -3.46 -0.18
C LEU A 49 -4.28 -4.36 0.26
N SER A 50 -4.35 -5.63 -0.11
CA SER A 50 -3.30 -6.61 0.18
C SER A 50 -2.00 -6.36 -0.61
N GLY A 51 -0.96 -7.06 -0.26
CA GLY A 51 0.34 -7.03 -0.93
C GLY A 51 1.49 -6.86 0.05
N GLY A 52 2.06 -7.99 0.52
CA GLY A 52 3.20 -8.02 1.43
C GLY A 52 2.87 -7.84 2.91
N MET A 53 1.61 -8.01 3.32
CA MET A 53 1.18 -7.89 4.72
C MET A 53 1.61 -9.08 5.57
N VAL A 54 1.40 -10.28 5.06
CA VAL A 54 1.79 -11.54 5.72
C VAL A 54 2.41 -12.52 4.73
N LYS A 55 3.25 -13.40 5.24
CA LYS A 55 3.88 -14.49 4.49
C LYS A 55 3.59 -15.81 5.20
N GLY A 56 3.41 -16.90 4.46
CA GLY A 56 3.39 -18.25 5.03
C GLY A 56 4.79 -18.69 5.44
N GLY A 57 4.88 -19.61 6.40
CA GLY A 57 6.15 -20.23 6.75
C GLY A 57 6.73 -21.01 5.59
N LEU A 58 8.06 -20.98 5.43
CA LEU A 58 8.78 -21.70 4.37
C LEU A 58 8.75 -23.23 4.58
N GLN A 59 8.74 -23.67 5.83
CA GLN A 59 8.77 -25.10 6.21
C GLN A 59 7.45 -25.57 6.80
N ASN A 60 6.70 -24.68 7.44
CA ASN A 60 5.43 -24.97 8.07
C ASN A 60 4.36 -24.00 7.55
N GLN A 61 3.43 -24.49 6.74
CA GLN A 61 2.36 -23.67 6.14
C GLN A 61 1.38 -23.09 7.18
N ASN A 62 1.36 -23.64 8.39
CA ASN A 62 0.52 -23.12 9.49
C ASN A 62 1.13 -21.90 10.19
N GLU A 63 2.41 -21.62 9.95
CA GLU A 63 3.04 -20.42 10.49
C GLU A 63 2.68 -19.19 9.65
N ILE A 64 2.44 -18.07 10.35
CA ILE A 64 2.15 -16.78 9.74
C ILE A 64 3.28 -15.82 10.13
N HIS A 65 4.02 -15.36 9.13
CA HIS A 65 5.06 -14.36 9.33
C HIS A 65 4.56 -12.99 8.87
N VAL A 66 4.90 -11.97 9.65
CA VAL A 66 4.58 -10.58 9.33
C VAL A 66 5.43 -10.11 8.15
N GLY A 67 4.80 -9.51 7.17
CA GLY A 67 5.46 -8.95 5.99
C GLY A 67 5.84 -7.48 6.15
N GLU A 68 6.46 -6.92 5.13
CA GLU A 68 6.99 -5.54 5.16
C GLU A 68 5.90 -4.47 5.21
N THR A 69 4.70 -4.78 4.75
CA THR A 69 3.56 -3.86 4.74
C THR A 69 2.51 -4.20 5.80
N ALA A 70 2.94 -4.80 6.92
CA ALA A 70 2.07 -5.24 8.02
C ALA A 70 1.20 -4.11 8.60
N ASP A 71 1.66 -2.89 8.57
CA ASP A 71 0.89 -1.71 8.98
C ASP A 71 -0.48 -1.63 8.30
N ARG A 72 -0.62 -2.16 7.10
CA ARG A 72 -1.90 -2.17 6.36
C ARG A 72 -2.99 -2.99 7.04
N PHE A 73 -2.65 -3.96 7.90
CA PHE A 73 -3.64 -4.70 8.68
C PHE A 73 -3.59 -4.40 10.18
N ILE A 74 -2.44 -4.00 10.72
CA ILE A 74 -2.31 -3.62 12.13
C ILE A 74 -3.10 -2.35 12.43
N GLN A 75 -2.97 -1.30 11.62
CA GLN A 75 -3.70 -0.05 11.81
C GLN A 75 -5.23 -0.24 11.75
N PRO A 76 -5.81 -0.99 10.80
CA PRO A 76 -7.24 -1.33 10.83
C PRO A 76 -7.70 -2.07 12.09
N ILE A 77 -6.89 -2.96 12.67
CA ILE A 77 -7.24 -3.62 13.94
C ILE A 77 -7.38 -2.58 15.05
N LEU A 78 -6.45 -1.63 15.14
CA LEU A 78 -6.50 -0.55 16.12
C LEU A 78 -7.74 0.33 15.90
N LEU A 79 -8.01 0.73 14.65
CA LEU A 79 -9.18 1.52 14.29
C LEU A 79 -10.50 0.79 14.59
N TYR A 80 -10.56 -0.52 14.36
CA TYR A 80 -11.72 -1.35 14.70
C TYR A 80 -11.94 -1.39 16.21
N LYS A 81 -10.90 -1.63 16.98
CA LYS A 81 -10.99 -1.65 18.47
C LYS A 81 -11.33 -0.29 19.07
N GLN A 82 -10.92 0.79 18.44
CA GLN A 82 -11.27 2.15 18.82
C GLN A 82 -12.69 2.58 18.34
N GLY A 83 -13.36 1.74 17.54
CA GLY A 83 -14.70 2.01 17.03
C GLY A 83 -14.75 2.95 15.82
N HIS A 84 -13.59 3.30 15.22
CA HIS A 84 -13.55 4.15 14.02
C HIS A 84 -14.02 3.44 12.76
N ILE A 85 -13.91 2.11 12.70
CA ILE A 85 -14.44 1.28 11.60
C ILE A 85 -15.25 0.13 12.18
N LYS A 86 -16.31 -0.29 11.44
CA LYS A 86 -17.22 -1.36 11.88
C LYS A 86 -16.98 -2.66 11.14
N LYS A 87 -16.69 -2.59 9.83
CA LYS A 87 -16.46 -3.76 8.98
C LYS A 87 -15.25 -3.53 8.10
N ILE A 88 -14.58 -4.62 7.76
CA ILE A 88 -13.33 -4.62 7.01
C ILE A 88 -13.49 -5.51 5.78
N LEU A 89 -13.18 -4.98 4.61
CA LEU A 89 -12.98 -5.75 3.38
C LEU A 89 -11.49 -5.80 3.06
N ILE A 90 -10.90 -6.99 3.02
CA ILE A 90 -9.53 -7.20 2.55
C ILE A 90 -9.64 -7.56 1.06
N SER A 91 -9.07 -6.72 0.20
CA SER A 91 -9.08 -6.91 -1.25
C SER A 91 -7.69 -7.19 -1.79
N GLY A 92 -7.55 -8.32 -2.48
CA GLY A 92 -6.33 -8.75 -3.14
C GLY A 92 -6.40 -10.18 -3.60
N GLY A 93 -5.98 -10.42 -4.82
CA GLY A 93 -6.00 -11.72 -5.46
C GLY A 93 -4.68 -12.00 -6.20
N ASN A 94 -4.75 -12.63 -7.35
CA ASN A 94 -3.58 -13.01 -8.13
C ASN A 94 -3.03 -11.85 -8.96
N THR A 95 -2.03 -11.18 -8.46
CA THR A 95 -1.33 -10.14 -9.24
C THR A 95 -0.31 -10.79 -10.18
N SER A 96 -0.42 -10.53 -11.48
CA SER A 96 0.58 -10.95 -12.46
C SER A 96 1.32 -9.75 -13.03
N MET A 97 2.62 -9.68 -12.82
CA MET A 97 3.52 -8.77 -13.54
C MET A 97 4.35 -9.57 -14.53
N GLY A 98 3.90 -9.64 -15.78
CA GLY A 98 4.56 -10.45 -16.81
C GLY A 98 4.58 -11.93 -16.47
N LYS A 99 5.79 -12.52 -16.30
CA LYS A 99 5.96 -13.93 -15.92
C LYS A 99 5.87 -14.19 -14.42
N LEU A 100 5.89 -13.15 -13.58
CA LEU A 100 5.78 -13.27 -12.12
C LEU A 100 4.30 -13.30 -11.72
N ARG A 101 3.86 -14.42 -11.19
CA ARG A 101 2.55 -14.55 -10.54
C ARG A 101 2.75 -14.47 -9.03
N ILE A 102 2.11 -13.51 -8.39
CA ILE A 102 2.09 -13.38 -6.93
C ILE A 102 0.67 -13.71 -6.49
N ASP A 103 0.48 -14.86 -5.88
CA ASP A 103 -0.81 -15.26 -5.32
C ASP A 103 -0.99 -14.58 -3.96
N GLN A 104 -1.82 -13.56 -3.93
CA GLN A 104 -2.19 -12.85 -2.70
C GLN A 104 -3.47 -13.42 -2.06
N THR A 105 -4.06 -14.46 -2.64
CA THR A 105 -5.27 -15.10 -2.09
C THR A 105 -4.98 -15.73 -0.74
N GLU A 106 -3.88 -16.45 -0.62
CA GLU A 106 -3.43 -17.04 0.65
C GLU A 106 -3.03 -15.95 1.66
N GLU A 107 -2.36 -14.90 1.21
CA GLU A 107 -2.05 -13.74 2.04
C GLU A 107 -3.33 -13.14 2.64
N THR A 108 -4.35 -12.92 1.81
CA THR A 108 -5.64 -12.34 2.22
C THR A 108 -6.34 -13.20 3.28
N LYS A 109 -6.34 -14.53 3.12
CA LYS A 109 -6.90 -15.48 4.10
C LYS A 109 -6.12 -15.46 5.42
N LYS A 110 -4.80 -15.59 5.36
CA LYS A 110 -3.91 -15.56 6.54
C LYS A 110 -3.99 -14.24 7.28
N THR A 111 -4.13 -13.13 6.55
CA THR A 111 -4.38 -11.83 7.17
C THR A 111 -5.68 -11.82 7.96
N LYS A 112 -6.77 -12.38 7.41
CA LYS A 112 -8.03 -12.52 8.16
C LYS A 112 -7.85 -13.37 9.42
N GLU A 113 -7.18 -14.52 9.33
CA GLU A 113 -6.91 -15.41 10.48
C GLU A 113 -6.16 -14.65 11.58
N LEU A 114 -5.12 -13.89 11.20
CA LEU A 114 -4.34 -13.10 12.14
C LEU A 114 -5.15 -11.97 12.77
N MET A 115 -5.97 -11.26 11.98
CA MET A 115 -6.87 -10.21 12.50
C MET A 115 -7.91 -10.78 13.48
N VAL A 116 -8.45 -11.98 13.22
CA VAL A 116 -9.36 -12.67 14.14
C VAL A 116 -8.63 -13.06 15.42
N ALA A 117 -7.44 -13.63 15.33
CA ALA A 117 -6.61 -13.96 16.50
C ALA A 117 -6.27 -12.72 17.34
N MET A 118 -6.16 -11.56 16.71
CA MET A 118 -5.95 -10.27 17.38
C MET A 118 -7.24 -9.59 17.86
N GLY A 119 -8.41 -10.27 17.75
CA GLY A 119 -9.67 -9.86 18.38
C GLY A 119 -10.62 -9.04 17.49
N VAL A 120 -10.44 -9.07 16.17
CA VAL A 120 -11.48 -8.59 15.23
C VAL A 120 -12.48 -9.72 15.03
N LYS A 121 -13.79 -9.43 15.06
CA LYS A 121 -14.82 -10.46 14.86
C LYS A 121 -14.78 -10.99 13.43
N SER A 122 -14.84 -12.31 13.27
CA SER A 122 -14.76 -12.97 11.95
C SER A 122 -15.89 -12.56 10.99
N GLU A 123 -17.09 -12.28 11.53
CA GLU A 123 -18.25 -11.80 10.78
C GLU A 123 -18.11 -10.37 10.26
N ASP A 124 -17.18 -9.59 10.81
CA ASP A 124 -16.90 -8.22 10.39
C ASP A 124 -15.75 -8.15 9.35
N ILE A 125 -15.11 -9.29 9.02
CA ILE A 125 -14.04 -9.36 8.02
C ILE A 125 -14.50 -10.09 6.77
N PHE A 126 -14.51 -9.36 5.66
CA PHE A 126 -14.87 -9.84 4.34
C PHE A 126 -13.62 -9.94 3.45
N LEU A 127 -13.63 -10.89 2.51
CA LEU A 127 -12.51 -11.11 1.59
C LEU A 127 -12.96 -10.89 0.15
N GLU A 128 -12.13 -10.20 -0.61
CA GLU A 128 -12.18 -10.14 -2.06
C GLU A 128 -10.83 -10.69 -2.58
N THR A 129 -10.86 -11.74 -3.38
CA THR A 129 -9.67 -12.52 -3.77
C THR A 129 -9.53 -12.71 -5.28
N GLN A 130 -10.29 -11.99 -6.09
CA GLN A 130 -10.29 -12.12 -7.55
C GLN A 130 -9.47 -11.04 -8.25
N ALA A 131 -9.23 -9.91 -7.58
CA ALA A 131 -8.56 -8.77 -8.15
C ALA A 131 -7.11 -9.09 -8.53
N ARG A 132 -6.68 -8.64 -9.71
CA ARG A 132 -5.34 -8.82 -10.27
C ARG A 132 -4.53 -7.51 -10.32
N ASN A 133 -5.18 -6.39 -10.06
CA ASN A 133 -4.60 -5.06 -10.09
C ASN A 133 -5.46 -4.08 -9.30
N THR A 134 -4.98 -2.85 -9.11
CA THR A 134 -5.64 -1.84 -8.26
C THR A 134 -7.01 -1.40 -8.79
N TYR A 135 -7.20 -1.35 -10.11
CA TYR A 135 -8.52 -1.04 -10.70
C TYR A 135 -9.53 -2.16 -10.42
N GLU A 136 -9.11 -3.42 -10.54
CA GLU A 136 -9.95 -4.56 -10.20
C GLU A 136 -10.24 -4.64 -8.69
N ASN A 137 -9.26 -4.27 -7.83
CA ASN A 137 -9.54 -4.12 -6.39
C ASN A 137 -10.69 -3.13 -6.16
N ALA A 138 -10.68 -1.98 -6.80
CA ALA A 138 -11.76 -1.00 -6.68
C ALA A 138 -13.09 -1.56 -7.22
N THR A 139 -13.08 -2.17 -8.41
CA THR A 139 -14.27 -2.70 -9.07
C THR A 139 -14.91 -3.83 -8.27
N TYR A 140 -14.13 -4.82 -7.84
CA TYR A 140 -14.66 -5.98 -7.10
C TYR A 140 -15.00 -5.65 -5.65
N SER A 141 -14.29 -4.68 -5.04
CA SER A 141 -14.72 -4.11 -3.76
C SER A 141 -16.10 -3.46 -3.89
N ALA A 142 -16.34 -2.67 -4.95
CA ALA A 142 -17.64 -2.06 -5.19
C ALA A 142 -18.73 -3.12 -5.37
N GLN A 143 -18.50 -4.16 -6.15
CA GLN A 143 -19.46 -5.25 -6.35
C GLN A 143 -19.80 -5.97 -5.04
N LYS A 144 -18.82 -6.18 -4.17
CA LYS A 144 -19.06 -6.80 -2.85
C LYS A 144 -19.80 -5.87 -1.90
N LEU A 145 -19.48 -4.59 -1.92
CA LEU A 145 -20.03 -3.62 -0.97
C LEU A 145 -21.38 -3.06 -1.39
N ILE A 146 -21.77 -3.13 -2.67
CA ILE A 146 -23.04 -2.58 -3.18
C ILE A 146 -24.28 -3.09 -2.43
N LYS A 147 -24.21 -4.30 -1.89
CA LYS A 147 -25.29 -4.91 -1.12
C LYS A 147 -25.44 -4.32 0.29
N TYR A 148 -24.40 -3.65 0.78
CA TYR A 148 -24.30 -3.16 2.16
C TYR A 148 -24.21 -1.65 2.25
N MET A 149 -23.87 -0.97 1.15
CA MET A 149 -23.66 0.46 1.13
C MET A 149 -24.27 1.08 -0.13
N GLN A 150 -25.01 2.17 0.05
CA GLN A 150 -25.29 3.09 -1.05
C GLN A 150 -24.10 4.05 -1.14
N LYS A 151 -23.14 3.84 -2.06
CA LYS A 151 -22.01 4.73 -2.42
C LYS A 151 -21.49 5.69 -1.31
N ASP A 152 -21.56 5.24 -0.06
CA ASP A 152 -21.12 6.00 1.10
C ASP A 152 -19.60 6.07 1.18
N SER A 153 -19.11 6.90 2.09
CA SER A 153 -17.68 7.05 2.31
C SER A 153 -17.08 5.74 2.83
N VAL A 154 -16.09 5.22 2.11
CA VAL A 154 -15.27 4.09 2.51
C VAL A 154 -13.91 4.58 2.97
N MET A 155 -13.41 4.03 4.07
CA MET A 155 -12.02 4.25 4.47
C MET A 155 -11.13 3.32 3.65
N LEU A 156 -10.25 3.88 2.82
CA LEU A 156 -9.28 3.11 2.03
C LEU A 156 -7.93 3.08 2.76
N ILE A 157 -7.42 1.89 3.02
CA ILE A 157 -6.20 1.65 3.79
C ILE A 157 -5.19 0.91 2.93
N THR A 158 -4.04 1.54 2.70
CA THR A 158 -2.90 0.97 1.99
C THR A 158 -1.64 1.78 2.30
N SER A 159 -0.46 1.37 1.80
CA SER A 159 0.78 2.13 1.97
C SER A 159 0.64 3.56 1.44
N ALA A 160 1.26 4.50 2.13
CA ALA A 160 1.24 5.93 1.79
C ALA A 160 1.70 6.19 0.34
N MET A 161 2.70 5.43 -0.12
CA MET A 161 3.20 5.50 -1.50
C MET A 161 2.20 4.95 -2.53
N HIS A 162 1.43 3.91 -2.18
CA HIS A 162 0.42 3.30 -3.07
C HIS A 162 -0.90 4.08 -3.08
N MET A 163 -1.14 4.91 -2.09
CA MET A 163 -2.41 5.60 -1.85
C MET A 163 -2.86 6.50 -3.02
N PRO A 164 -2.01 7.31 -3.68
CA PRO A 164 -2.46 8.19 -4.77
C PRO A 164 -3.14 7.42 -5.90
N ARG A 165 -2.55 6.32 -6.36
CA ARG A 165 -3.11 5.48 -7.42
C ARG A 165 -4.37 4.75 -6.96
N SER A 166 -4.38 4.29 -5.72
CA SER A 166 -5.53 3.57 -5.16
C SER A 166 -6.75 4.46 -5.02
N VAL A 167 -6.59 5.67 -4.47
CA VAL A 167 -7.69 6.66 -4.35
C VAL A 167 -8.28 6.95 -5.72
N ALA A 168 -7.45 7.26 -6.72
CA ALA A 168 -7.91 7.59 -8.06
C ALA A 168 -8.73 6.46 -8.69
N CYS A 169 -8.32 5.17 -8.50
CA CYS A 169 -9.09 4.03 -8.99
C CYS A 169 -10.45 3.87 -8.28
N PHE A 170 -10.48 4.05 -6.96
CA PHE A 170 -11.72 3.93 -6.18
C PHE A 170 -12.69 5.08 -6.49
N GLU A 171 -12.21 6.30 -6.61
CA GLU A 171 -13.03 7.46 -6.99
C GLU A 171 -13.59 7.33 -8.41
N LYS A 172 -12.80 6.76 -9.34
CA LYS A 172 -13.26 6.46 -10.72
C LYS A 172 -14.47 5.53 -10.74
N ILE A 173 -14.52 4.56 -9.83
CA ILE A 173 -15.66 3.62 -9.69
C ILE A 173 -16.84 4.27 -8.96
N GLY A 174 -16.67 5.47 -8.39
CA GLY A 174 -17.72 6.26 -7.74
C GLY A 174 -17.77 6.16 -6.23
N PHE A 175 -16.73 5.64 -5.57
CA PHE A 175 -16.61 5.73 -4.12
C PHE A 175 -16.27 7.14 -3.66
N LYS A 176 -16.82 7.53 -2.52
CA LYS A 176 -16.26 8.63 -1.73
C LYS A 176 -15.16 8.06 -0.83
N VAL A 177 -13.91 8.38 -1.12
CA VAL A 177 -12.77 7.77 -0.42
C VAL A 177 -12.30 8.66 0.72
N LYS A 178 -12.21 8.09 1.93
CA LYS A 178 -11.36 8.62 3.00
C LYS A 178 -10.05 7.85 2.98
N ALA A 179 -9.00 8.46 2.48
CA ALA A 179 -7.68 7.87 2.51
C ALA A 179 -7.18 7.76 3.96
N TYR A 180 -6.68 6.58 4.33
CA TYR A 180 -5.96 6.34 5.58
C TYR A 180 -4.63 5.64 5.24
N PRO A 181 -3.59 6.43 4.93
CA PRO A 181 -2.28 5.88 4.56
C PRO A 181 -1.59 5.24 5.75
N THR A 182 -0.90 4.14 5.48
CA THR A 182 -0.07 3.39 6.42
C THR A 182 1.28 3.11 5.78
N ASP A 183 2.17 2.38 6.46
CA ASP A 183 3.44 1.93 5.89
C ASP A 183 4.19 3.07 5.19
N PHE A 184 4.44 4.15 5.92
CA PHE A 184 5.21 5.30 5.43
C PHE A 184 6.67 4.90 5.24
N LYS A 185 7.23 5.25 4.08
CA LYS A 185 8.66 5.04 3.77
C LYS A 185 9.47 6.30 3.98
N LYS A 186 8.83 7.48 3.95
CA LYS A 186 9.49 8.74 4.31
C LYS A 186 10.03 8.68 5.74
N LYS A 187 11.20 9.27 5.94
CA LYS A 187 11.81 9.42 7.26
C LYS A 187 11.63 10.86 7.73
N ASP A 188 11.06 11.04 8.91
CA ASP A 188 10.86 12.35 9.53
C ASP A 188 11.96 12.74 10.52
N THR A 189 12.95 11.85 10.74
CA THR A 189 14.11 12.12 11.60
C THR A 189 15.08 13.10 10.92
N GLU A 190 15.65 14.02 11.70
CA GLU A 190 16.80 14.82 11.27
C GLU A 190 17.97 13.86 11.00
N GLN A 191 18.36 13.80 9.74
CA GLN A 191 19.45 12.94 9.31
C GLN A 191 20.78 13.61 9.71
N GLY A 192 21.65 12.83 10.33
CA GLY A 192 23.03 13.28 10.51
C GLY A 192 23.69 13.57 9.14
N ILE A 193 24.55 14.57 9.07
CA ILE A 193 25.23 14.97 7.82
C ILE A 193 25.91 13.76 7.15
N LEU A 194 26.44 12.83 7.93
CA LEU A 194 27.10 11.63 7.41
C LEU A 194 26.13 10.68 6.71
N SER A 195 24.93 10.40 7.28
CA SER A 195 23.94 9.52 6.66
C SER A 195 23.40 10.10 5.36
N ALA A 196 23.32 11.42 5.26
CA ALA A 196 22.89 12.11 4.05
C ALA A 196 23.93 12.04 2.90
N LEU A 197 25.20 11.78 3.20
CA LEU A 197 26.28 11.74 2.21
C LEU A 197 26.55 10.35 1.64
N PHE A 198 26.26 9.29 2.41
CA PHE A 198 26.59 7.94 1.97
C PHE A 198 25.44 7.29 1.19
N PRO A 199 25.72 6.77 -0.02
CA PRO A 199 24.75 6.01 -0.79
C PRO A 199 24.48 4.64 -0.13
N THR A 200 23.21 4.21 -0.12
CA THR A 200 22.81 2.88 0.37
C THR A 200 21.96 2.12 -0.64
N ALA A 201 21.98 0.78 -0.56
CA ALA A 201 21.17 -0.07 -1.41
C ALA A 201 19.67 0.12 -1.11
N GLU A 202 19.31 0.37 0.15
CA GLU A 202 17.94 0.62 0.58
C GLU A 202 17.34 1.87 -0.08
N ASN A 203 18.14 2.93 -0.22
CA ASN A 203 17.70 4.16 -0.89
C ASN A 203 17.51 3.93 -2.39
N PHE A 204 18.36 3.10 -3.01
CA PHE A 204 18.20 2.74 -4.42
C PHE A 204 16.93 1.90 -4.65
N ASP A 205 16.61 0.98 -3.75
CA ASP A 205 15.34 0.24 -3.79
C ASP A 205 14.14 1.17 -3.56
N ALA A 206 14.24 2.07 -2.60
CA ALA A 206 13.20 3.05 -2.29
C ALA A 206 12.85 3.94 -3.48
N ILE A 207 13.85 4.48 -4.20
CA ILE A 207 13.63 5.30 -5.41
C ILE A 207 13.08 4.46 -6.56
N SER A 208 13.51 3.20 -6.71
CA SER A 208 12.99 2.27 -7.70
C SER A 208 11.49 1.99 -7.49
N ASN A 209 11.08 1.78 -6.24
CA ASN A 209 9.68 1.58 -5.87
C ASN A 209 8.85 2.86 -6.12
N LEU A 210 9.38 4.04 -5.81
CA LEU A 210 8.73 5.31 -6.10
C LEU A 210 8.50 5.51 -7.60
N ILE A 211 9.53 5.28 -8.42
CA ILE A 211 9.43 5.38 -9.88
C ILE A 211 8.38 4.39 -10.41
N ARG A 212 8.34 3.17 -9.88
CA ARG A 212 7.35 2.15 -10.26
C ARG A 212 5.92 2.61 -9.94
N GLU A 213 5.67 3.18 -8.77
CA GLU A 213 4.35 3.69 -8.41
C GLU A 213 3.94 4.89 -9.27
N MET A 214 4.84 5.83 -9.51
CA MET A 214 4.59 6.99 -10.39
C MET A 214 4.29 6.54 -11.83
N ALA A 215 5.10 5.65 -12.39
CA ALA A 215 4.90 5.11 -13.74
C ALA A 215 3.59 4.33 -13.82
N GLY A 216 3.31 3.49 -12.82
CA GLY A 216 2.05 2.77 -12.72
C GLY A 216 0.85 3.70 -12.69
N PHE A 217 0.91 4.79 -11.93
CA PHE A 217 -0.18 5.77 -11.88
C PHE A 217 -0.41 6.48 -13.22
N VAL A 218 0.67 6.88 -13.92
CA VAL A 218 0.57 7.47 -15.27
C VAL A 218 -0.06 6.48 -16.26
N ILE A 219 0.39 5.22 -16.27
CA ILE A 219 -0.17 4.18 -17.13
C ILE A 219 -1.66 3.99 -16.84
N TYR A 220 -2.07 3.93 -15.58
CA TYR A 220 -3.48 3.77 -15.19
C TYR A 220 -4.35 4.94 -15.67
N LYS A 221 -3.83 6.17 -15.65
CA LYS A 221 -4.52 7.32 -16.25
C LYS A 221 -4.67 7.19 -17.76
N ILE A 222 -3.62 6.77 -18.46
CA ILE A 222 -3.63 6.62 -19.93
C ILE A 222 -4.65 5.54 -20.35
N VAL A 223 -4.71 4.41 -19.63
CA VAL A 223 -5.65 3.32 -19.95
C VAL A 223 -7.07 3.54 -19.37
N GLY A 224 -7.31 4.67 -18.70
CA GLY A 224 -8.64 5.02 -18.19
C GLY A 224 -9.07 4.30 -16.89
N TYR A 225 -8.12 3.75 -16.13
CA TYR A 225 -8.39 3.08 -14.85
C TYR A 225 -8.51 4.05 -13.67
N CYS A 226 -8.02 5.28 -13.87
CA CYS A 226 -8.07 6.37 -12.88
C CYS A 226 -8.53 7.67 -13.54
#